data_f7175411bdc32b521f8fbdde0872b395
#
_entry.id   f7175411bdc32b521f8fbdde0872b395
#
_cell.length_a   1.000
_cell.length_b   1.000
_cell.length_c   1.000
_cell.angle_alpha   90.00
_cell.angle_beta   90.00
_cell.angle_gamma   90.00
#
_symmetry.space_group_name_H-M   'P 1'
#
loop_
_entity.id
_entity.type
_entity.pdbx_description
1 polymer ?
#
loop_
_entity_poly.entity_id
_entity_poly.type
_entity_poly.pdbx_seq_one_letter_code
_entity_poly.pdbx_strand_id
1 'polypeptide(L)'
;GNGFTRKSGKAVLIGGGIGIPPMLALAKALKEEGAEVSVVLGYRDGDLFLKKEFEPYADVYVSTEDGSVGTRGNVIDAIRENGLDADTIYACGPMPMLRGVKAYAAEKETEAQISLEERMACGIGACLGCVCNSTDVDSHSHVHNKRVCKDGPVFNAEDVTL
;
A
#
# COMPACT_ATOMS: atom_id res chain seq x y z
N GLY A 1 -9.94 9.56 -10.28
CA GLY A 1 -9.18 8.36 -9.91
C GLY A 1 -9.93 7.48 -8.92
N ASN A 2 -9.36 6.33 -8.63
CA ASN A 2 -9.94 5.31 -7.78
C ASN A 2 -9.07 5.11 -6.52
N GLY A 3 -9.68 5.26 -5.35
CA GLY A 3 -9.04 4.99 -4.06
C GLY A 3 -9.14 3.51 -3.66
N PHE A 4 -8.72 3.21 -2.43
CA PHE A 4 -8.83 1.87 -1.87
C PHE A 4 -10.29 1.41 -1.74
N THR A 5 -10.55 0.19 -2.18
CA THR A 5 -11.84 -0.47 -1.94
C THR A 5 -11.78 -1.14 -0.57
N ARG A 6 -12.55 -0.62 0.38
CA ARG A 6 -12.59 -1.15 1.74
C ARG A 6 -13.34 -2.46 1.78
N LYS A 7 -12.75 -3.45 2.44
CA LYS A 7 -13.30 -4.80 2.62
C LYS A 7 -13.38 -5.16 4.10
N SER A 8 -14.34 -6.01 4.43
CA SER A 8 -14.48 -6.57 5.78
C SER A 8 -13.40 -7.61 6.07
N GLY A 9 -13.27 -7.99 7.33
CA GLY A 9 -12.33 -9.01 7.78
C GLY A 9 -11.02 -8.43 8.32
N LYS A 10 -9.94 -9.20 8.19
CA LYS A 10 -8.60 -8.80 8.63
C LYS A 10 -7.91 -7.96 7.56
N ALA A 11 -7.55 -6.74 7.92
CA ALA A 11 -6.81 -5.82 7.07
C ALA A 11 -5.40 -5.60 7.61
N VAL A 12 -4.38 -5.74 6.75
CA VAL A 12 -3.02 -5.29 7.03
C VAL A 12 -2.72 -4.10 6.13
N LEU A 13 -2.48 -2.96 6.76
CA LEU A 13 -2.10 -1.71 6.10
C LEU A 13 -0.59 -1.53 6.17
N ILE A 14 0.03 -1.21 5.05
CA ILE A 14 1.47 -1.03 4.95
C ILE A 14 1.76 0.39 4.45
N GLY A 15 2.44 1.18 5.27
CA GLY A 15 2.82 2.54 4.95
C GLY A 15 4.33 2.76 5.01
N GLY A 16 4.88 3.46 4.04
CA GLY A 16 6.29 3.85 4.03
C GLY A 16 6.48 5.29 3.53
N GLY A 17 7.29 6.07 4.24
CA GLY A 17 7.56 7.46 3.86
C GLY A 17 6.29 8.29 3.71
N ILE A 18 6.13 8.96 2.58
CA ILE A 18 4.95 9.79 2.28
C ILE A 18 3.65 8.96 2.14
N GLY A 19 3.75 7.65 2.03
CA GLY A 19 2.59 6.75 2.01
C GLY A 19 1.95 6.51 3.39
N ILE A 20 2.58 6.93 4.47
CA ILE A 20 2.06 6.75 5.84
C ILE A 20 0.78 7.56 6.10
N PRO A 21 0.70 8.87 5.78
CA PRO A 21 -0.51 9.66 6.04
C PRO A 21 -1.80 9.11 5.42
N PRO A 22 -1.85 8.69 4.13
CA PRO A 22 -3.07 8.13 3.57
C PRO A 22 -3.51 6.83 4.25
N MET A 23 -2.58 6.03 4.79
CA MET A 23 -2.92 4.82 5.55
C MET A 23 -3.64 5.15 6.87
N LEU A 24 -3.38 6.31 7.48
CA LEU A 24 -4.08 6.72 8.70
C LEU A 24 -5.58 6.95 8.45
N ALA A 25 -5.93 7.64 7.38
CA ALA A 25 -7.33 7.84 6.99
C ALA A 25 -8.02 6.49 6.69
N LEU A 26 -7.33 5.59 6.00
CA LEU A 26 -7.84 4.26 5.69
C LEU A 26 -8.03 3.40 6.95
N ALA A 27 -7.07 3.42 7.89
CA ALA A 27 -7.15 2.69 9.15
C ALA A 27 -8.37 3.12 9.96
N LYS A 28 -8.61 4.43 10.05
CA LYS A 28 -9.79 4.99 10.72
C LYS A 28 -11.08 4.50 10.08
N ALA A 29 -11.21 4.61 8.77
CA ALA A 29 -12.41 4.19 8.03
C ALA A 29 -12.69 2.69 8.18
N LEU A 30 -11.67 1.84 8.05
CA LEU A 30 -11.81 0.39 8.21
C LEU A 30 -12.21 0.01 9.65
N LYS A 31 -11.63 0.69 10.66
CA LYS A 31 -12.00 0.47 12.06
C LYS A 31 -13.46 0.84 12.34
N GLU A 32 -13.93 1.98 11.82
CA GLU A 32 -15.33 2.42 11.93
C GLU A 32 -16.29 1.42 11.26
N GLU A 33 -15.88 0.73 10.22
CA GLU A 33 -16.65 -0.30 9.51
C GLU A 33 -16.54 -1.70 10.16
N GLY A 34 -15.82 -1.83 11.27
CA GLY A 34 -15.71 -3.06 12.05
C GLY A 34 -14.64 -4.04 11.56
N ALA A 35 -13.73 -3.64 10.70
CA ALA A 35 -12.60 -4.47 10.30
C ALA A 35 -11.58 -4.62 11.44
N GLU A 36 -10.87 -5.74 11.45
CA GLU A 36 -9.71 -5.96 12.31
C GLU A 36 -8.48 -5.40 11.60
N VAL A 37 -7.93 -4.28 12.12
CA VAL A 37 -6.89 -3.51 11.44
C VAL A 37 -5.55 -3.68 12.13
N SER A 38 -4.54 -4.14 11.38
CA SER A 38 -3.13 -4.09 11.74
C SER A 38 -2.40 -3.16 10.78
N VAL A 39 -1.47 -2.35 11.28
CA VAL A 39 -0.69 -1.41 10.47
C VAL A 39 0.79 -1.70 10.64
N VAL A 40 1.50 -1.78 9.55
CA VAL A 40 2.96 -1.89 9.51
C VAL A 40 3.54 -0.64 8.89
N LEU A 41 4.31 0.10 9.68
CA LEU A 41 4.92 1.36 9.28
C LEU A 41 6.42 1.17 9.09
N GLY A 42 6.91 1.48 7.89
CA GLY A 42 8.33 1.41 7.54
C GLY A 42 9.00 2.77 7.63
N TYR A 43 10.08 2.85 8.42
CA TYR A 43 10.90 4.04 8.62
C TYR A 43 12.37 3.73 8.34
N ARG A 44 13.19 4.77 8.13
CA ARG A 44 14.64 4.63 8.03
C ARG A 44 15.30 4.45 9.40
N ASP A 45 14.79 5.20 10.37
CA ASP A 45 15.33 5.32 11.73
C ASP A 45 14.21 5.47 12.77
N GLY A 46 14.58 5.93 13.97
CA GLY A 46 13.66 6.09 15.10
C GLY A 46 12.73 7.31 15.05
N ASP A 47 12.73 8.09 13.96
CA ASP A 47 11.75 9.18 13.77
C ASP A 47 10.41 8.59 13.27
N LEU A 48 9.56 8.22 14.22
CA LEU A 48 8.31 7.49 13.99
C LEU A 48 7.12 8.45 13.83
N PHE A 49 7.17 9.35 12.84
CA PHE A 49 6.09 10.29 12.61
C PHE A 49 4.74 9.58 12.38
N LEU A 50 3.66 10.13 12.94
CA LEU A 50 2.28 9.62 12.91
C LEU A 50 2.05 8.24 13.56
N LYS A 51 3.05 7.58 14.13
CA LYS A 51 2.84 6.26 14.75
C LYS A 51 1.75 6.29 15.82
N LYS A 52 1.78 7.28 16.70
CA LYS A 52 0.81 7.40 17.81
C LYS A 52 -0.62 7.64 17.34
N GLU A 53 -0.78 8.32 16.22
CA GLU A 53 -2.07 8.62 15.63
C GLU A 53 -2.80 7.38 15.11
N PHE A 54 -2.06 6.32 14.78
CA PHE A 54 -2.64 5.02 14.39
C PHE A 54 -3.14 4.18 15.57
N GLU A 55 -2.58 4.35 16.75
CA GLU A 55 -2.86 3.49 17.92
C GLU A 55 -4.34 3.39 18.29
N PRO A 56 -5.18 4.44 18.17
CA PRO A 56 -6.62 4.32 18.43
C PRO A 56 -7.37 3.45 17.43
N TYR A 57 -6.81 3.19 16.24
CA TYR A 57 -7.52 2.56 15.12
C TYR A 57 -6.98 1.19 14.74
N ALA A 58 -5.77 0.86 15.15
CA ALA A 58 -5.08 -0.36 14.71
C ALA A 58 -4.06 -0.86 15.72
N ASP A 59 -3.70 -2.13 15.61
CA ASP A 59 -2.46 -2.65 16.18
C ASP A 59 -1.30 -2.19 15.30
N VAL A 60 -0.32 -1.49 15.88
CA VAL A 60 0.75 -0.84 15.13
C VAL A 60 2.07 -1.58 15.29
N TYR A 61 2.67 -1.95 14.17
CA TYR A 61 3.99 -2.59 14.08
C TYR A 61 4.92 -1.67 13.29
N VAL A 62 6.21 -1.68 13.65
CA VAL A 62 7.22 -0.81 13.06
C VAL A 62 8.38 -1.63 12.53
N SER A 63 8.86 -1.30 11.35
CA SER A 63 10.17 -1.70 10.86
C SER A 63 11.06 -0.47 10.68
N THR A 64 12.35 -0.60 11.01
CA THR A 64 13.36 0.44 10.77
C THR A 64 14.57 -0.18 10.07
N GLU A 65 15.12 0.55 9.09
CA GLU A 65 16.29 0.08 8.34
C GLU A 65 17.51 -0.07 9.26
N ASP A 66 17.69 0.87 10.20
CA ASP A 66 18.80 0.86 11.16
C ASP A 66 18.58 -0.06 12.36
N GLY A 67 17.37 -0.56 12.56
CA GLY A 67 17.00 -1.43 13.68
C GLY A 67 16.85 -0.71 15.02
N SER A 68 16.74 0.61 15.04
CA SER A 68 16.61 1.41 16.26
C SER A 68 15.30 1.17 17.01
N VAL A 69 14.21 0.88 16.27
CA VAL A 69 12.88 0.59 16.84
C VAL A 69 12.22 -0.52 16.02
N GLY A 70 11.48 -1.40 16.69
CA GLY A 70 10.72 -2.48 16.08
C GLY A 70 11.58 -3.53 15.38
N THR A 71 11.07 -4.07 14.29
CA THR A 71 11.79 -5.04 13.47
C THR A 71 12.88 -4.35 12.64
N ARG A 72 14.10 -4.84 12.71
CA ARG A 72 15.17 -4.39 11.83
C ARG A 72 14.95 -4.97 10.43
N GLY A 73 14.84 -4.09 9.42
CA GLY A 73 14.63 -4.50 8.04
C GLY A 73 13.47 -3.76 7.39
N ASN A 74 12.79 -4.43 6.48
CA ASN A 74 11.66 -3.88 5.75
C ASN A 74 10.29 -4.27 6.35
N VAL A 75 9.23 -3.76 5.77
CA VAL A 75 7.85 -4.01 6.25
C VAL A 75 7.44 -5.49 6.15
N ILE A 76 7.95 -6.23 5.18
CA ILE A 76 7.67 -7.68 5.04
C ILE A 76 8.35 -8.46 6.16
N ASP A 77 9.56 -8.08 6.56
CA ASP A 77 10.24 -8.67 7.72
C ASP A 77 9.41 -8.49 8.99
N ALA A 78 8.83 -7.30 9.20
CA ALA A 78 7.95 -7.03 10.33
C ALA A 78 6.66 -7.86 10.30
N ILE A 79 6.05 -8.04 9.13
CA ILE A 79 4.86 -8.89 8.97
C ILE A 79 5.18 -10.33 9.36
N ARG A 80 6.29 -10.87 8.87
CA ARG A 80 6.72 -12.25 9.15
C ARG A 80 7.09 -12.45 10.61
N GLU A 81 7.87 -11.55 11.18
CA GLU A 81 8.30 -11.60 12.58
C GLU A 81 7.14 -11.58 13.56
N ASN A 82 6.10 -10.77 13.25
CA ASN A 82 4.92 -10.65 14.10
C ASN A 82 3.78 -11.62 13.73
N GLY A 83 3.97 -12.48 12.73
CA GLY A 83 2.99 -13.49 12.33
C GLY A 83 1.64 -12.90 11.88
N LEU A 84 1.67 -11.76 11.17
CA LEU A 84 0.45 -11.07 10.76
C LEU A 84 -0.23 -11.77 9.60
N ASP A 85 -1.54 -12.00 9.75
CA ASP A 85 -2.43 -12.51 8.71
C ASP A 85 -3.34 -11.42 8.18
N ALA A 86 -3.72 -11.52 6.92
CA ALA A 86 -4.67 -10.61 6.29
C ALA A 86 -5.59 -11.31 5.31
N ASP A 87 -6.85 -10.89 5.28
CA ASP A 87 -7.75 -11.16 4.16
C ASP A 87 -7.48 -10.20 3.00
N THR A 88 -7.11 -8.97 3.32
CA THR A 88 -6.73 -7.93 2.34
C THR A 88 -5.54 -7.12 2.85
N ILE A 89 -4.57 -6.91 1.97
CA ILE A 89 -3.42 -6.04 2.19
C ILE A 89 -3.65 -4.71 1.45
N TYR A 90 -3.35 -3.60 2.12
CA TYR A 90 -3.39 -2.25 1.55
C TYR A 90 -2.02 -1.62 1.71
N ALA A 91 -1.45 -1.08 0.64
CA ALA A 91 -0.11 -0.50 0.72
C ALA A 91 0.03 0.82 -0.02
N CYS A 92 0.76 1.74 0.59
CA CYS A 92 1.17 3.01 -0.01
C CYS A 92 2.59 3.35 0.45
N GLY A 93 3.48 3.63 -0.49
CA GLY A 93 4.87 3.95 -0.18
C GLY A 93 5.78 3.83 -1.40
N PRO A 94 7.10 3.83 -1.17
CA PRO A 94 8.07 3.80 -2.26
C PRO A 94 8.02 2.51 -3.06
N MET A 95 8.38 2.60 -4.34
CA MET A 95 8.30 1.49 -5.30
C MET A 95 9.00 0.19 -4.82
N PRO A 96 10.20 0.23 -4.22
CA PRO A 96 10.82 -1.00 -3.69
C PRO A 96 9.97 -1.71 -2.64
N MET A 97 9.29 -0.94 -1.77
CA MET A 97 8.35 -1.49 -0.78
C MET A 97 7.14 -2.14 -1.48
N LEU A 98 6.55 -1.48 -2.47
CA LEU A 98 5.39 -2.00 -3.19
C LEU A 98 5.71 -3.28 -3.97
N ARG A 99 6.92 -3.39 -4.53
CA ARG A 99 7.42 -4.64 -5.13
C ARG A 99 7.49 -5.78 -4.12
N GLY A 100 8.00 -5.50 -2.93
CA GLY A 100 8.04 -6.47 -1.83
C GLY A 100 6.64 -6.90 -1.39
N VAL A 101 5.71 -5.96 -1.27
CA VAL A 101 4.31 -6.24 -0.92
C VAL A 101 3.63 -7.11 -1.99
N LYS A 102 3.83 -6.77 -3.27
CA LYS A 102 3.29 -7.57 -4.38
C LYS A 102 3.79 -9.02 -4.35
N ALA A 103 5.10 -9.22 -4.19
CA ALA A 103 5.70 -10.54 -4.11
C ALA A 103 5.17 -11.33 -2.90
N TYR A 104 5.07 -10.68 -1.74
CA TYR A 104 4.54 -11.28 -0.52
C TYR A 104 3.06 -11.69 -0.66
N ALA A 105 2.24 -10.81 -1.22
CA ALA A 105 0.83 -11.09 -1.45
C ALA A 105 0.62 -12.28 -2.40
N ALA A 106 1.42 -12.38 -3.46
CA ALA A 106 1.42 -13.53 -4.38
C ALA A 106 1.85 -14.83 -3.68
N GLU A 107 2.91 -14.79 -2.85
CA GLU A 107 3.38 -15.93 -2.05
C GLU A 107 2.28 -16.44 -1.10
N LYS A 108 1.53 -15.54 -0.50
CA LYS A 108 0.46 -15.84 0.47
C LYS A 108 -0.91 -16.05 -0.17
N GLU A 109 -1.03 -15.90 -1.50
CA GLU A 109 -2.31 -15.95 -2.22
C GLU A 109 -3.35 -15.00 -1.58
N THR A 110 -2.88 -13.82 -1.12
CA THR A 110 -3.69 -12.80 -0.45
C THR A 110 -3.92 -11.63 -1.39
N GLU A 111 -5.15 -11.13 -1.42
CA GLU A 111 -5.47 -9.92 -2.17
C GLU A 111 -4.71 -8.72 -1.64
N ALA A 112 -4.11 -7.94 -2.53
CA ALA A 112 -3.42 -6.71 -2.18
C ALA A 112 -3.81 -5.56 -3.11
N GLN A 113 -4.11 -4.42 -2.50
CA GLN A 113 -4.32 -3.15 -3.19
C GLN A 113 -3.14 -2.24 -2.92
N ILE A 114 -2.54 -1.69 -3.96
CA ILE A 114 -1.37 -0.82 -3.88
C ILE A 114 -1.65 0.54 -4.51
N SER A 115 -1.19 1.60 -3.85
CA SER A 115 -1.29 2.97 -4.37
C SER A 115 0.02 3.34 -5.06
N LEU A 116 -0.06 3.66 -6.36
CA LEU A 116 1.08 4.08 -7.17
C LEU A 116 1.17 5.61 -7.24
N GLU A 117 2.38 6.11 -7.36
CA GLU A 117 2.70 7.51 -7.62
C GLU A 117 3.37 7.65 -8.97
N GLU A 118 2.92 8.63 -9.76
CA GLU A 118 3.56 9.04 -11.01
C GLU A 118 3.48 10.55 -11.20
N ARG A 119 4.40 11.07 -12.00
CA ARG A 119 4.36 12.48 -12.39
C ARG A 119 3.17 12.74 -13.30
N MET A 120 2.33 13.68 -12.91
CA MET A 120 1.12 14.01 -13.65
C MET A 120 1.26 15.33 -14.38
N ALA A 121 0.85 15.36 -15.67
CA ALA A 121 0.71 16.59 -16.43
C ALA A 121 -0.75 17.03 -16.48
N CYS A 122 -1.64 16.28 -17.14
CA CYS A 122 -3.05 16.68 -17.29
C CYS A 122 -3.96 16.31 -16.11
N GLY A 123 -3.67 15.25 -15.38
CA GLY A 123 -4.50 14.76 -14.28
C GLY A 123 -5.85 14.15 -14.67
N ILE A 124 -6.20 14.12 -15.96
CA ILE A 124 -7.50 13.67 -16.48
C ILE A 124 -7.43 12.45 -17.42
N GLY A 125 -6.24 11.87 -17.58
CA GLY A 125 -6.03 10.68 -18.40
C GLY A 125 -5.85 10.93 -19.91
N ALA A 126 -5.65 12.17 -20.34
CA ALA A 126 -5.54 12.52 -21.76
C ALA A 126 -4.11 12.45 -22.33
N CYS A 127 -3.09 12.81 -21.52
CA CYS A 127 -1.72 13.01 -22.03
C CYS A 127 -0.80 11.78 -21.94
N LEU A 128 -1.23 10.70 -21.31
CA LEU A 128 -0.42 9.49 -21.05
C LEU A 128 0.90 9.73 -20.27
N GLY A 129 1.02 10.86 -19.57
CA GLY A 129 2.24 11.22 -18.81
C GLY A 129 2.43 10.42 -17.53
N CYS A 130 1.37 9.84 -16.96
CA CYS A 130 1.39 9.10 -15.69
C CYS A 130 1.05 7.62 -15.87
N VAL A 131 1.48 7.00 -16.97
CA VAL A 131 1.18 5.59 -17.24
C VAL A 131 2.06 4.66 -16.40
N CYS A 132 1.45 3.59 -15.91
CA CYS A 132 2.14 2.43 -15.35
C CYS A 132 1.86 1.19 -16.20
N ASN A 133 2.75 0.20 -16.15
CA ASN A 133 2.54 -1.05 -16.88
C ASN A 133 1.44 -1.87 -16.22
N SER A 134 0.59 -2.50 -17.04
CA SER A 134 -0.48 -3.38 -16.59
C SER A 134 -0.38 -4.76 -17.21
N THR A 135 -1.00 -5.74 -16.57
CA THR A 135 -1.14 -7.09 -17.10
C THR A 135 -2.15 -7.15 -18.25
N ASP A 136 -3.18 -6.29 -18.18
CA ASP A 136 -4.23 -6.19 -19.20
C ASP A 136 -3.91 -5.12 -20.25
N VAL A 137 -4.49 -5.31 -21.45
CA VAL A 137 -4.45 -4.31 -22.54
C VAL A 137 -5.50 -3.23 -22.27
N ASP A 138 -5.09 -1.97 -22.22
CA ASP A 138 -6.01 -0.85 -22.11
C ASP A 138 -6.88 -0.69 -23.38
N SER A 139 -8.17 -0.59 -23.21
CA SER A 139 -9.13 -0.52 -24.32
C SER A 139 -9.02 0.76 -25.17
N HIS A 140 -8.40 1.80 -24.65
CA HIS A 140 -8.23 3.08 -25.34
C HIS A 140 -6.89 3.19 -26.07
N SER A 141 -5.79 2.80 -25.40
CA SER A 141 -4.44 2.90 -25.97
C SER A 141 -3.99 1.64 -26.71
N HIS A 142 -4.69 0.52 -26.52
CA HIS A 142 -4.37 -0.81 -27.07
C HIS A 142 -2.98 -1.34 -26.66
N VAL A 143 -2.43 -0.87 -25.55
CA VAL A 143 -1.16 -1.32 -24.97
C VAL A 143 -1.35 -1.70 -23.50
N HIS A 144 -0.38 -2.43 -22.95
CA HIS A 144 -0.38 -2.85 -21.53
C HIS A 144 -0.02 -1.67 -20.62
N ASN A 145 -0.93 -0.73 -20.47
CA ASN A 145 -0.75 0.39 -19.55
C ASN A 145 -2.07 0.82 -18.88
N LYS A 146 -1.93 1.47 -17.73
CA LYS A 146 -3.01 2.17 -17.01
C LYS A 146 -2.52 3.56 -16.62
N ARG A 147 -3.44 4.50 -16.53
CA ARG A 147 -3.14 5.90 -16.18
C ARG A 147 -3.37 6.11 -14.69
N VAL A 148 -2.31 6.39 -13.94
CA VAL A 148 -2.40 6.56 -12.49
C VAL A 148 -3.39 7.65 -12.09
N CYS A 149 -3.49 8.75 -12.85
CA CYS A 149 -4.42 9.86 -12.56
C CYS A 149 -5.91 9.52 -12.78
N LYS A 150 -6.22 8.56 -13.66
CA LYS A 150 -7.62 8.23 -14.04
C LYS A 150 -8.02 6.83 -13.55
N ASP A 151 -7.20 5.83 -13.86
CA ASP A 151 -7.49 4.42 -13.59
C ASP A 151 -7.05 4.01 -12.17
N GLY A 152 -6.06 4.72 -11.59
CA GLY A 152 -5.57 4.63 -10.23
C GLY A 152 -5.98 5.84 -9.37
N PRO A 153 -5.20 6.19 -8.33
CA PRO A 153 -3.85 5.68 -8.02
C PRO A 153 -3.80 4.26 -7.44
N VAL A 154 -4.92 3.71 -6.98
CA VAL A 154 -4.97 2.38 -6.37
C VAL A 154 -5.31 1.33 -7.42
N PHE A 155 -4.54 0.25 -7.40
CA PHE A 155 -4.72 -0.93 -8.26
C PHE A 155 -4.62 -2.20 -7.44
N ASN A 156 -5.24 -3.28 -7.91
CA ASN A 156 -4.89 -4.61 -7.40
C ASN A 156 -3.43 -4.91 -7.78
N ALA A 157 -2.67 -5.45 -6.86
CA ALA A 157 -1.25 -5.71 -7.07
C ALA A 157 -0.96 -6.65 -8.25
N GLU A 158 -1.89 -7.57 -8.55
CA GLU A 158 -1.81 -8.49 -9.69
C GLU A 158 -2.01 -7.81 -11.05
N ASP A 159 -2.76 -6.69 -11.09
CA ASP A 159 -3.13 -5.99 -12.33
C ASP A 159 -2.01 -5.10 -12.90
N VAL A 160 -0.96 -4.85 -12.16
CA VAL A 160 0.14 -3.96 -12.54
C VAL A 160 1.49 -4.65 -12.47
N THR A 161 2.39 -4.26 -13.38
CA THR A 161 3.79 -4.72 -13.38
C THR A 161 4.66 -3.60 -12.80
N LEU A 162 5.42 -3.90 -11.73
CA LEU A 162 6.24 -2.93 -11.00
C LEU A 162 7.73 -3.07 -11.31
#